data_0c0efbc737812fe967368e25d6ae12cc
#
_entry.id   0c0efbc737812fe967368e25d6ae12cc
#
_cell.length_a   1.000
_cell.length_b   1.000
_cell.length_c   1.000
_cell.angle_alpha   90.00
_cell.angle_beta   90.00
_cell.angle_gamma   90.00
#
_symmetry.space_group_name_H-M   'P 1'
#
loop_
_entity.id
_entity.type
_entity.pdbx_description
1 polymer ?
#
loop_
_entity_poly.entity_id
_entity_poly.type
_entity_poly.pdbx_seq_one_letter_code
_entity_poly.pdbx_strand_id
1 'polypeptide(L)'
;MDRAFLDTNVLMGELSSDLMLSLAERPYMLYQPYWNSHVIHELRKHLPRIIARTSGAAEMSRTAAERRIKAMCRTFPQAMTRNWHSRLDEAGRFVSDPFDAQILAGAIASGSDALVTVNLKDFQADDIRERYGIEVMPTSAFLIELLREDRTSTTKALVAMASRHRNPPRNLRELCEECRRLPELAAFADSLERSVAERYEDEVRRMFRPSSSWTQGHDARGWFTRKPYSDPGDVMPPNGIWGWDGNGPAV
;
A
#
# COMPACT_ATOMS: atom_id res chain seq x y z
N MET A 1 9.01 10.45 -0.76
CA MET A 1 8.02 10.72 -1.84
C MET A 1 6.68 11.05 -1.20
N ASP A 2 6.25 12.32 -1.31
CA ASP A 2 5.07 12.77 -0.55
C ASP A 2 3.74 12.64 -1.31
N ARG A 3 3.78 12.58 -2.64
CA ARG A 3 2.61 12.59 -3.52
C ARG A 3 2.74 11.55 -4.62
N ALA A 4 1.75 10.68 -4.76
CA ALA A 4 1.74 9.66 -5.80
C ALA A 4 0.43 9.66 -6.59
N PHE A 5 0.52 9.72 -7.91
CA PHE A 5 -0.61 9.47 -8.79
C PHE A 5 -0.75 7.97 -9.03
N LEU A 6 -1.93 7.43 -8.76
CA LEU A 6 -2.21 6.00 -8.87
C LEU A 6 -2.95 5.71 -10.16
N ASP A 7 -2.34 4.90 -11.01
CA ASP A 7 -2.98 4.39 -12.23
C ASP A 7 -4.15 3.45 -11.90
N THR A 8 -5.08 3.34 -12.82
CA THR A 8 -6.26 2.48 -12.74
C THR A 8 -5.89 1.03 -12.43
N ASN A 9 -4.86 0.49 -13.05
CA ASN A 9 -4.42 -0.89 -12.87
C ASN A 9 -3.97 -1.19 -11.43
N VAL A 10 -3.35 -0.23 -10.76
CA VAL A 10 -2.95 -0.32 -9.35
C VAL A 10 -4.17 -0.41 -8.44
N LEU A 11 -5.20 0.41 -8.73
CA LEU A 11 -6.43 0.49 -7.95
C LEU A 11 -7.43 -0.63 -8.27
N MET A 12 -7.30 -1.30 -9.42
CA MET A 12 -8.11 -2.47 -9.77
C MET A 12 -7.71 -3.72 -8.99
N GLY A 13 -6.42 -3.91 -8.72
CA GLY A 13 -5.92 -5.02 -7.92
C GLY A 13 -6.44 -4.94 -6.49
N GLU A 14 -6.98 -6.02 -5.95
CA GLU A 14 -7.51 -6.03 -4.59
C GLU A 14 -6.40 -5.75 -3.57
N LEU A 15 -5.35 -6.58 -3.57
CA LEU A 15 -4.25 -6.46 -2.62
C LEU A 15 -3.39 -5.21 -2.85
N SER A 16 -3.05 -4.88 -4.11
CA SER A 16 -2.26 -3.69 -4.42
C SER A 16 -2.99 -2.40 -4.01
N SER A 17 -4.28 -2.30 -4.29
CA SER A 17 -5.09 -1.15 -3.86
C SER A 17 -5.19 -1.07 -2.34
N ASP A 18 -5.39 -2.20 -1.65
CA ASP A 18 -5.49 -2.23 -0.18
C ASP A 18 -4.16 -1.81 0.48
N LEU A 19 -3.03 -2.26 -0.05
CA LEU A 19 -1.70 -1.84 0.40
C LEU A 19 -1.52 -0.33 0.21
N MET A 20 -1.71 0.15 -1.02
CA MET A 20 -1.51 1.55 -1.36
C MET A 20 -2.39 2.47 -0.52
N LEU A 21 -3.68 2.19 -0.42
CA LEU A 21 -4.61 3.05 0.30
C LEU A 21 -4.42 2.98 1.83
N SER A 22 -4.07 1.80 2.38
CA SER A 22 -3.82 1.67 3.83
C SER A 22 -2.58 2.44 4.29
N LEU A 23 -1.54 2.54 3.45
CA LEU A 23 -0.34 3.33 3.74
C LEU A 23 -0.60 4.84 3.64
N ALA A 24 -1.53 5.26 2.81
CA ALA A 24 -1.94 6.66 2.68
C ALA A 24 -2.98 7.10 3.73
N GLU A 25 -3.65 6.16 4.39
CA GLU A 25 -4.73 6.43 5.35
C GLU A 25 -4.19 6.92 6.71
N ARG A 26 -5.00 7.71 7.41
CA ARG A 26 -4.73 8.08 8.80
C ARG A 26 -4.68 6.83 9.71
N PRO A 27 -3.86 6.78 10.73
CA PRO A 27 -3.01 7.87 11.25
C PRO A 27 -1.63 7.99 10.57
N TYR A 28 -1.27 7.07 9.68
CA TYR A 28 0.10 6.96 9.16
C TYR A 28 0.39 8.01 8.07
N MET A 29 -0.49 8.14 7.08
CA MET A 29 -0.38 9.16 6.01
C MET A 29 1.02 9.23 5.40
N LEU A 30 1.57 8.07 5.00
CA LEU A 30 2.94 7.98 4.48
C LEU A 30 3.13 8.73 3.15
N TYR A 31 2.05 8.95 2.43
CA TYR A 31 2.01 9.76 1.21
C TYR A 31 0.58 10.24 0.94
N GLN A 32 0.44 11.22 0.05
CA GLN A 32 -0.87 11.68 -0.46
C GLN A 32 -1.15 11.02 -1.80
N PRO A 33 -2.19 10.18 -1.91
CA PRO A 33 -2.58 9.58 -3.19
C PRO A 33 -3.34 10.58 -4.05
N TYR A 34 -3.19 10.44 -5.38
CA TYR A 34 -3.94 11.19 -6.39
C TYR A 34 -4.45 10.27 -7.49
N TRP A 35 -5.59 10.64 -8.04
CA TRP A 35 -6.21 10.09 -9.24
C TRP A 35 -7.08 11.15 -9.89
N ASN A 36 -7.50 10.94 -11.13
CA ASN A 36 -8.39 11.84 -11.84
C ASN A 36 -9.75 11.19 -12.18
N SER A 37 -10.61 11.95 -12.83
CA SER A 37 -11.94 11.45 -13.25
C SER A 37 -11.85 10.31 -14.28
N HIS A 38 -10.80 10.25 -15.09
CA HIS A 38 -10.57 9.14 -16.02
C HIS A 38 -10.32 7.83 -15.25
N VAL A 39 -9.46 7.83 -14.26
CA VAL A 39 -9.21 6.66 -13.38
C VAL A 39 -10.52 6.17 -12.75
N ILE A 40 -11.32 7.07 -12.22
CA ILE A 40 -12.63 6.71 -11.63
C ILE A 40 -13.59 6.12 -12.68
N HIS A 41 -13.59 6.66 -13.90
CA HIS A 41 -14.39 6.15 -15.00
C HIS A 41 -13.99 4.71 -15.35
N GLU A 42 -12.71 4.46 -15.53
CA GLU A 42 -12.19 3.13 -15.87
C GLU A 42 -12.41 2.11 -14.71
N LEU A 43 -12.28 2.54 -13.46
CA LEU A 43 -12.63 1.69 -12.31
C LEU A 43 -14.12 1.27 -12.35
N ARG A 44 -15.05 2.20 -12.62
CA ARG A 44 -16.48 1.88 -12.75
C ARG A 44 -16.76 0.89 -13.87
N LYS A 45 -16.04 1.00 -14.97
CA LYS A 45 -16.20 0.16 -16.14
C LYS A 45 -15.68 -1.27 -15.92
N HIS A 46 -14.53 -1.42 -15.26
CA HIS A 46 -13.81 -2.68 -15.20
C HIS A 46 -13.92 -3.42 -13.85
N LEU A 47 -13.96 -2.70 -12.72
CA LEU A 47 -14.00 -3.29 -11.38
C LEU A 47 -15.17 -4.27 -11.15
N PRO A 48 -16.40 -4.03 -11.67
CA PRO A 48 -17.49 -4.98 -11.53
C PRO A 48 -17.19 -6.35 -12.13
N ARG A 49 -16.47 -6.39 -13.27
CA ARG A 49 -16.09 -7.66 -13.91
C ARG A 49 -15.04 -8.42 -13.10
N ILE A 50 -14.13 -7.70 -12.45
CA ILE A 50 -13.10 -8.30 -11.60
C ILE A 50 -13.76 -8.90 -10.36
N ILE A 51 -14.64 -8.17 -9.68
CA ILE A 51 -15.37 -8.65 -8.51
C ILE A 51 -16.29 -9.83 -8.87
N ALA A 52 -16.94 -9.80 -10.04
CA ALA A 52 -17.82 -10.89 -10.48
C ALA A 52 -17.09 -12.23 -10.66
N ARG A 53 -15.81 -12.22 -11.01
CA ARG A 53 -14.99 -13.44 -11.13
C ARG A 53 -14.81 -14.17 -9.79
N THR A 54 -14.82 -13.43 -8.68
CA THR A 54 -14.68 -13.99 -7.34
C THR A 54 -16.01 -14.26 -6.66
N SER A 55 -17.04 -13.44 -6.89
CA SER A 55 -18.34 -13.50 -6.20
C SER A 55 -19.48 -14.19 -6.97
N GLY A 56 -19.31 -14.41 -8.27
CA GLY A 56 -20.30 -15.09 -9.11
C GLY A 56 -21.61 -14.34 -9.43
N ALA A 57 -21.84 -13.15 -8.85
CA ALA A 57 -23.10 -12.39 -8.99
C ALA A 57 -22.87 -11.01 -9.62
N ALA A 58 -23.33 -10.79 -10.85
CA ALA A 58 -23.03 -9.57 -11.62
C ALA A 58 -23.64 -8.28 -11.00
N GLU A 59 -24.87 -8.33 -10.50
CA GLU A 59 -25.51 -7.15 -9.90
C GLU A 59 -24.89 -6.76 -8.57
N MET A 60 -24.60 -7.74 -7.72
CA MET A 60 -23.89 -7.51 -6.46
C MET A 60 -22.48 -6.95 -6.71
N SER A 61 -21.84 -7.33 -7.82
CA SER A 61 -20.51 -6.86 -8.19
C SER A 61 -20.48 -5.38 -8.59
N ARG A 62 -21.52 -4.88 -9.25
CA ARG A 62 -21.67 -3.44 -9.56
C ARG A 62 -21.84 -2.63 -8.29
N THR A 63 -22.72 -3.08 -7.39
CA THR A 63 -22.94 -2.43 -6.10
C THR A 63 -21.68 -2.42 -5.24
N ALA A 64 -20.95 -3.53 -5.21
CA ALA A 64 -19.67 -3.63 -4.49
C ALA A 64 -18.61 -2.69 -5.08
N ALA A 65 -18.49 -2.62 -6.41
CA ALA A 65 -17.57 -1.71 -7.08
C ALA A 65 -17.87 -0.24 -6.76
N GLU A 66 -19.13 0.18 -6.86
CA GLU A 66 -19.53 1.55 -6.51
C GLU A 66 -19.30 1.87 -5.03
N ARG A 67 -19.56 0.92 -4.13
CA ARG A 67 -19.26 1.07 -2.70
C ARG A 67 -17.77 1.28 -2.46
N ARG A 68 -16.92 0.48 -3.09
CA ARG A 68 -15.45 0.60 -2.99
C ARG A 68 -14.97 1.95 -3.51
N ILE A 69 -15.42 2.38 -4.68
CA ILE A 69 -15.06 3.68 -5.26
C ILE A 69 -15.52 4.83 -4.36
N LYS A 70 -16.75 4.78 -3.86
CA LYS A 70 -17.28 5.80 -2.94
C LYS A 70 -16.50 5.85 -1.63
N ALA A 71 -16.14 4.70 -1.06
CA ALA A 71 -15.32 4.64 0.15
C ALA A 71 -13.94 5.28 -0.09
N MET A 72 -13.26 4.92 -1.19
CA MET A 72 -12.00 5.49 -1.59
C MET A 72 -12.07 7.03 -1.72
N CYS A 73 -13.06 7.55 -2.45
CA CYS A 73 -13.22 9.00 -2.63
C CYS A 73 -13.58 9.74 -1.32
N ARG A 74 -14.29 9.10 -0.39
CA ARG A 74 -14.60 9.69 0.92
C ARG A 74 -13.37 9.71 1.84
N THR A 75 -12.59 8.64 1.84
CA THR A 75 -11.38 8.53 2.67
C THR A 75 -10.32 9.53 2.22
N PHE A 76 -10.24 9.78 0.92
CA PHE A 76 -9.25 10.67 0.32
C PHE A 76 -9.91 11.81 -0.48
N PRO A 77 -10.58 12.77 0.18
CA PRO A 77 -11.33 13.83 -0.51
C PRO A 77 -10.46 14.78 -1.33
N GLN A 78 -9.15 14.85 -1.02
CA GLN A 78 -8.18 15.69 -1.73
C GLN A 78 -7.46 14.96 -2.89
N ALA A 79 -7.71 13.65 -3.06
CA ALA A 79 -7.03 12.86 -4.07
C ALA A 79 -7.49 13.14 -5.52
N MET A 80 -8.68 13.72 -5.68
CA MET A 80 -9.24 13.99 -6.99
C MET A 80 -8.53 15.16 -7.68
N THR A 81 -7.68 14.86 -8.66
CA THR A 81 -6.99 15.84 -9.49
C THR A 81 -7.96 16.52 -10.43
N ARG A 82 -7.96 17.84 -10.42
CA ARG A 82 -8.75 18.70 -11.29
C ARG A 82 -7.90 19.28 -12.41
N ASN A 83 -8.54 19.79 -13.46
CA ASN A 83 -7.90 20.51 -14.57
C ASN A 83 -6.79 19.74 -15.33
N TRP A 84 -6.75 18.43 -15.21
CA TRP A 84 -5.75 17.57 -15.86
C TRP A 84 -5.90 17.57 -17.40
N HIS A 85 -7.10 17.87 -17.93
CA HIS A 85 -7.32 17.95 -19.38
C HIS A 85 -6.43 18.97 -20.07
N SER A 86 -6.05 20.06 -19.40
CA SER A 86 -5.15 21.08 -19.95
C SER A 86 -3.71 20.57 -20.15
N ARG A 87 -3.40 19.38 -19.62
CA ARG A 87 -2.09 18.74 -19.75
C ARG A 87 -2.05 17.61 -20.77
N LEU A 88 -3.18 17.27 -21.41
CA LEU A 88 -3.27 16.12 -22.32
C LEU A 88 -2.30 16.19 -23.50
N ASP A 89 -2.27 17.34 -24.22
CA ASP A 89 -1.40 17.51 -25.38
C ASP A 89 0.10 17.44 -25.01
N GLU A 90 0.42 17.95 -23.83
CA GLU A 90 1.77 17.89 -23.27
C GLU A 90 2.13 16.46 -22.88
N ALA A 91 1.26 15.76 -22.12
CA ALA A 91 1.45 14.39 -21.67
C ALA A 91 1.54 13.40 -22.83
N GLY A 92 0.74 13.60 -23.88
CA GLY A 92 0.72 12.74 -25.07
C GLY A 92 2.05 12.62 -25.81
N ARG A 93 3.00 13.52 -25.56
CA ARG A 93 4.35 13.47 -26.15
C ARG A 93 5.28 12.48 -25.48
N PHE A 94 4.94 12.01 -24.27
CA PHE A 94 5.78 11.20 -23.41
C PHE A 94 5.22 9.78 -23.18
N VAL A 95 4.18 9.43 -23.92
CA VAL A 95 3.55 8.10 -23.84
C VAL A 95 3.44 7.47 -25.22
N SER A 96 3.51 6.14 -25.27
CA SER A 96 3.35 5.36 -26.50
C SER A 96 1.88 5.10 -26.81
N ASP A 97 1.06 4.88 -25.76
CA ASP A 97 -0.38 4.71 -25.89
C ASP A 97 -1.09 6.04 -25.56
N PRO A 98 -1.90 6.58 -26.50
CA PRO A 98 -2.67 7.81 -26.24
C PRO A 98 -3.62 7.74 -25.04
N PHE A 99 -4.05 6.55 -24.62
CA PHE A 99 -4.87 6.39 -23.43
C PHE A 99 -4.09 6.68 -22.14
N ASP A 100 -2.78 6.40 -22.12
CA ASP A 100 -1.91 6.68 -20.96
C ASP A 100 -1.63 8.18 -20.80
N ALA A 101 -1.86 9.00 -21.82
CA ALA A 101 -1.76 10.45 -21.72
C ALA A 101 -2.68 11.03 -20.63
N GLN A 102 -3.84 10.42 -20.40
CA GLN A 102 -4.77 10.85 -19.35
C GLN A 102 -4.24 10.58 -17.96
N ILE A 103 -3.48 9.50 -17.80
CA ILE A 103 -2.82 9.11 -16.55
C ILE A 103 -1.67 10.08 -16.26
N LEU A 104 -0.77 10.28 -17.24
CA LEU A 104 0.35 11.21 -17.08
C LEU A 104 -0.11 12.66 -16.89
N ALA A 105 -1.13 13.11 -17.64
CA ALA A 105 -1.73 14.43 -17.46
C ALA A 105 -2.27 14.63 -16.03
N GLY A 106 -2.84 13.57 -15.42
CA GLY A 106 -3.27 13.58 -14.03
C GLY A 106 -2.10 13.72 -13.06
N ALA A 107 -1.01 12.98 -13.27
CA ALA A 107 0.20 13.05 -12.47
C ALA A 107 0.86 14.44 -12.53
N ILE A 108 0.97 15.02 -13.74
CA ILE A 108 1.48 16.38 -13.92
C ILE A 108 0.60 17.41 -13.22
N ALA A 109 -0.73 17.33 -13.41
CA ALA A 109 -1.67 18.31 -12.85
C ALA A 109 -1.78 18.25 -11.32
N SER A 110 -1.56 17.07 -10.70
CA SER A 110 -1.50 16.92 -9.24
C SER A 110 -0.17 17.36 -8.64
N GLY A 111 0.86 17.56 -9.47
CA GLY A 111 2.22 17.78 -9.01
C GLY A 111 2.75 16.59 -8.19
N SER A 112 2.44 15.38 -8.64
CA SER A 112 2.90 14.16 -7.99
C SER A 112 4.40 13.97 -8.15
N ASP A 113 5.04 13.38 -7.15
CA ASP A 113 6.47 13.02 -7.19
C ASP A 113 6.65 11.64 -7.85
N ALA A 114 5.61 10.80 -7.80
CA ALA A 114 5.59 9.49 -8.43
C ALA A 114 4.32 9.26 -9.26
N LEU A 115 4.46 8.54 -10.36
CA LEU A 115 3.39 7.89 -11.10
C LEU A 115 3.52 6.38 -10.90
N VAL A 116 2.57 5.80 -10.15
CA VAL A 116 2.58 4.37 -9.87
C VAL A 116 1.70 3.65 -10.88
N THR A 117 2.32 2.78 -11.67
CA THR A 117 1.65 2.02 -12.75
C THR A 117 2.27 0.64 -12.92
N VAL A 118 1.52 -0.31 -13.48
CA VAL A 118 2.06 -1.61 -13.90
C VAL A 118 2.56 -1.59 -15.36
N ASN A 119 2.18 -0.57 -16.11
CA ASN A 119 2.44 -0.45 -17.55
C ASN A 119 3.61 0.49 -17.86
N LEU A 120 4.79 0.22 -17.31
CA LEU A 120 5.96 1.09 -17.41
C LEU A 120 6.42 1.36 -18.84
N LYS A 121 6.28 0.38 -19.72
CA LYS A 121 6.80 0.42 -21.11
C LYS A 121 6.15 1.51 -21.99
N ASP A 122 4.96 1.97 -21.64
CA ASP A 122 4.22 2.94 -22.41
C ASP A 122 4.55 4.39 -22.01
N PHE A 123 5.42 4.57 -21.01
CA PHE A 123 5.89 5.86 -20.52
C PHE A 123 7.38 6.06 -20.83
N GLN A 124 7.74 7.23 -21.34
CA GLN A 124 9.14 7.65 -21.50
C GLN A 124 9.67 8.15 -20.14
N ALA A 125 9.97 7.21 -19.25
CA ALA A 125 10.20 7.48 -17.82
C ALA A 125 11.34 8.48 -17.56
N ASP A 126 12.45 8.38 -18.31
CA ASP A 126 13.60 9.29 -18.15
C ASP A 126 13.25 10.72 -18.55
N ASP A 127 12.55 10.90 -19.67
CA ASP A 127 12.11 12.21 -20.15
C ASP A 127 11.07 12.84 -19.21
N ILE A 128 10.15 12.01 -18.68
CA ILE A 128 9.14 12.43 -17.70
C ILE A 128 9.81 12.88 -16.40
N ARG A 129 10.81 12.15 -15.93
CA ARG A 129 11.57 12.51 -14.75
C ARG A 129 12.35 13.80 -14.96
N GLU A 130 13.05 13.94 -16.07
CA GLU A 130 13.81 15.16 -16.39
C GLU A 130 12.91 16.39 -16.52
N ARG A 131 11.75 16.22 -17.16
CA ARG A 131 10.84 17.34 -17.46
C ARG A 131 9.98 17.78 -16.30
N TYR A 132 9.49 16.83 -15.50
CA TYR A 132 8.46 17.05 -14.46
C TYR A 132 8.90 16.67 -13.07
N GLY A 133 10.02 15.99 -12.91
CA GLY A 133 10.44 15.42 -11.62
C GLY A 133 9.57 14.26 -11.14
N ILE A 134 8.82 13.62 -12.06
CA ILE A 134 7.92 12.51 -11.72
C ILE A 134 8.65 11.19 -11.99
N GLU A 135 8.79 10.36 -10.95
CA GLU A 135 9.30 9.00 -11.09
C GLU A 135 8.18 8.06 -11.52
N VAL A 136 8.33 7.42 -12.70
CA VAL A 136 7.40 6.38 -13.17
C VAL A 136 7.87 5.04 -12.64
N MET A 137 7.07 4.39 -11.81
CA MET A 137 7.51 3.18 -11.12
C MET A 137 6.40 2.17 -10.87
N PRO A 138 6.73 0.86 -10.71
CA PRO A 138 5.77 -0.17 -10.36
C PRO A 138 5.40 -0.08 -8.87
N THR A 139 4.25 -0.67 -8.52
CA THR A 139 3.73 -0.71 -7.14
C THR A 139 4.77 -1.21 -6.14
N SER A 140 5.49 -2.29 -6.45
CA SER A 140 6.51 -2.84 -5.54
C SER A 140 7.64 -1.86 -5.27
N ALA A 141 8.13 -1.13 -6.29
CA ALA A 141 9.20 -0.16 -6.11
C ALA A 141 8.74 1.00 -5.21
N PHE A 142 7.53 1.53 -5.44
CA PHE A 142 6.97 2.58 -4.60
C PHE A 142 6.81 2.13 -3.13
N LEU A 143 6.28 0.93 -2.90
CA LEU A 143 6.13 0.37 -1.55
C LEU A 143 7.48 0.15 -0.86
N ILE A 144 8.53 -0.24 -1.61
CA ILE A 144 9.89 -0.39 -1.10
C ILE A 144 10.47 0.97 -0.70
N GLU A 145 10.23 2.03 -1.49
CA GLU A 145 10.67 3.38 -1.13
C GLU A 145 10.00 3.86 0.17
N LEU A 146 8.68 3.69 0.32
CA LEU A 146 7.99 4.01 1.58
C LEU A 146 8.55 3.24 2.76
N LEU A 147 8.89 1.96 2.56
CA LEU A 147 9.51 1.13 3.59
C LEU A 147 10.92 1.61 3.96
N ARG A 148 11.69 2.15 3.01
CA ARG A 148 13.02 2.73 3.23
C ARG A 148 12.95 4.09 3.93
N GLU A 149 12.00 4.94 3.54
CA GLU A 149 11.82 6.28 4.10
C GLU A 149 11.34 6.24 5.56
N ASP A 150 10.30 5.46 5.84
CA ASP A 150 9.80 5.24 7.21
C ASP A 150 9.39 3.77 7.44
N ARG A 151 10.38 2.95 7.74
CA ARG A 151 10.21 1.54 8.05
C ARG A 151 9.23 1.30 9.20
N THR A 152 9.27 2.13 10.22
CA THR A 152 8.47 1.94 11.42
C THR A 152 6.99 2.19 11.16
N SER A 153 6.65 3.32 10.57
CA SER A 153 5.26 3.66 10.27
C SER A 153 4.69 2.76 9.17
N THR A 154 5.49 2.43 8.14
CA THR A 154 5.10 1.49 7.09
C THR A 154 4.76 0.11 7.68
N THR A 155 5.64 -0.45 8.53
CA THR A 155 5.37 -1.76 9.16
C THR A 155 4.13 -1.71 10.06
N LYS A 156 3.95 -0.65 10.86
CA LYS A 156 2.76 -0.48 11.71
C LYS A 156 1.47 -0.40 10.88
N ALA A 157 1.48 0.34 9.79
CA ALA A 157 0.33 0.46 8.89
C ALA A 157 -0.04 -0.89 8.26
N LEU A 158 0.95 -1.68 7.84
CA LEU A 158 0.74 -3.00 7.27
C LEU A 158 0.22 -4.02 8.31
N VAL A 159 0.72 -3.96 9.55
CA VAL A 159 0.17 -4.77 10.66
C VAL A 159 -1.28 -4.39 10.92
N ALA A 160 -1.59 -3.09 10.99
CA ALA A 160 -2.96 -2.62 11.18
C ALA A 160 -3.88 -3.06 10.02
N MET A 161 -3.40 -2.97 8.77
CA MET A 161 -4.12 -3.47 7.58
C MET A 161 -4.39 -4.96 7.69
N ALA A 162 -3.38 -5.79 7.96
CA ALA A 162 -3.53 -7.23 8.10
C ALA A 162 -4.54 -7.60 9.19
N SER A 163 -4.49 -6.92 10.33
CA SER A 163 -5.38 -7.14 11.48
C SER A 163 -6.85 -6.78 11.23
N ARG A 164 -7.16 -6.00 10.18
CA ARG A 164 -8.55 -5.70 9.79
C ARG A 164 -9.27 -6.94 9.22
N HIS A 165 -8.54 -7.92 8.70
CA HIS A 165 -9.12 -9.18 8.24
C HIS A 165 -9.49 -10.05 9.43
N ARG A 166 -10.79 -10.34 9.59
CA ARG A 166 -11.31 -11.13 10.71
C ARG A 166 -11.58 -12.60 10.39
N ASN A 167 -11.83 -12.91 9.10
CA ASN A 167 -12.16 -14.27 8.66
C ASN A 167 -11.52 -14.59 7.29
N PRO A 168 -10.41 -15.35 7.28
CA PRO A 168 -9.54 -15.66 8.40
C PRO A 168 -8.77 -14.44 8.90
N PRO A 169 -8.39 -14.37 10.17
CA PRO A 169 -7.51 -13.31 10.66
C PRO A 169 -6.16 -13.41 9.94
N ARG A 170 -5.60 -12.27 9.56
CA ARG A 170 -4.31 -12.19 8.87
C ARG A 170 -3.25 -11.57 9.76
N ASN A 171 -2.05 -12.09 9.68
CA ASN A 171 -0.86 -11.49 10.26
C ASN A 171 0.09 -10.99 9.15
N LEU A 172 1.17 -10.32 9.54
CA LEU A 172 2.11 -9.74 8.59
C LEU A 172 2.81 -10.80 7.72
N ARG A 173 3.05 -12.01 8.24
CA ARG A 173 3.64 -13.11 7.48
C ARG A 173 2.69 -13.57 6.37
N GLU A 174 1.43 -13.77 6.68
CA GLU A 174 0.41 -14.17 5.70
C GLU A 174 0.24 -13.08 4.62
N LEU A 175 0.30 -11.81 5.02
CA LEU A 175 0.32 -10.70 4.07
C LEU A 175 1.53 -10.77 3.13
N CYS A 176 2.74 -11.05 3.64
CA CYS A 176 3.93 -11.25 2.82
C CYS A 176 3.77 -12.44 1.85
N GLU A 177 3.20 -13.55 2.32
CA GLU A 177 2.94 -14.72 1.48
C GLU A 177 1.95 -14.43 0.36
N GLU A 178 0.91 -13.65 0.63
CA GLU A 178 -0.03 -13.21 -0.41
C GLU A 178 0.62 -12.26 -1.42
N CYS A 179 1.40 -11.28 -0.95
CA CYS A 179 2.16 -10.41 -1.83
C CYS A 179 3.10 -11.21 -2.74
N ARG A 180 3.77 -12.23 -2.19
CA ARG A 180 4.70 -13.08 -2.96
C ARG A 180 4.03 -13.87 -4.07
N ARG A 181 2.73 -14.20 -3.94
CA ARG A 181 1.96 -14.89 -4.99
C ARG A 181 1.67 -13.99 -6.20
N LEU A 182 1.78 -12.68 -6.04
CA LEU A 182 1.56 -11.70 -7.09
C LEU A 182 2.92 -11.22 -7.62
N PRO A 183 3.27 -11.51 -8.89
CA PRO A 183 4.58 -11.15 -9.44
C PRO A 183 4.93 -9.68 -9.26
N GLU A 184 3.93 -8.79 -9.37
CA GLU A 184 4.08 -7.35 -9.21
C GLU A 184 4.36 -6.90 -7.78
N LEU A 185 4.16 -7.75 -6.77
CA LEU A 185 4.37 -7.45 -5.35
C LEU A 185 5.47 -8.30 -4.70
N ALA A 186 6.00 -9.30 -5.41
CA ALA A 186 6.96 -10.26 -4.84
C ALA A 186 8.23 -9.58 -4.29
N ALA A 187 8.79 -8.61 -5.03
CA ALA A 187 9.97 -7.86 -4.59
C ALA A 187 9.72 -7.05 -3.31
N PHE A 188 8.51 -6.50 -3.16
CA PHE A 188 8.11 -5.82 -1.94
C PHE A 188 7.99 -6.79 -0.77
N ALA A 189 7.39 -7.98 -0.96
CA ALA A 189 7.28 -9.01 0.08
C ALA A 189 8.65 -9.40 0.65
N ASP A 190 9.64 -9.61 -0.22
CA ASP A 190 11.00 -9.95 0.18
C ASP A 190 11.70 -8.81 0.94
N SER A 191 11.44 -7.56 0.56
CA SER A 191 11.98 -6.38 1.25
C SER A 191 11.34 -6.18 2.61
N LEU A 192 10.04 -6.41 2.72
CA LEU A 192 9.29 -6.32 3.98
C LEU A 192 9.75 -7.40 4.97
N GLU A 193 9.89 -8.65 4.51
CA GLU A 193 10.34 -9.76 5.36
C GLU A 193 11.75 -9.50 5.91
N ARG A 194 12.70 -9.06 5.08
CA ARG A 194 14.04 -8.66 5.52
C ARG A 194 13.98 -7.53 6.54
N SER A 195 13.18 -6.51 6.28
CA SER A 195 13.02 -5.36 7.17
C SER A 195 12.49 -5.76 8.55
N VAL A 196 11.58 -6.73 8.61
CA VAL A 196 11.04 -7.26 9.89
C VAL A 196 12.09 -8.10 10.61
N ALA A 197 12.83 -8.95 9.89
CA ALA A 197 13.89 -9.79 10.47
C ALA A 197 15.01 -8.92 11.10
N GLU A 198 15.47 -7.88 10.41
CA GLU A 198 16.46 -6.93 10.93
C GLU A 198 15.98 -6.22 12.19
N ARG A 199 14.72 -5.83 12.24
CA ARG A 199 14.15 -5.19 13.44
C ARG A 199 14.11 -6.14 14.63
N TYR A 200 13.75 -7.39 14.40
CA TYR A 200 13.74 -8.41 15.45
C TYR A 200 15.14 -8.64 16.01
N GLU A 201 16.16 -8.73 15.15
CA GLU A 201 17.56 -8.82 15.57
C GLU A 201 18.00 -7.61 16.38
N ASP A 202 17.61 -6.40 15.99
CA ASP A 202 17.95 -5.17 16.70
C ASP A 202 17.23 -5.09 18.07
N GLU A 203 15.99 -5.54 18.16
CA GLU A 203 15.27 -5.62 19.44
C GLU A 203 15.87 -6.65 20.37
N VAL A 204 16.21 -7.83 19.85
CA VAL A 204 16.93 -8.87 20.60
C VAL A 204 18.30 -8.35 21.05
N ARG A 205 19.08 -7.72 20.16
CA ARG A 205 20.38 -7.11 20.52
C ARG A 205 20.24 -6.04 21.59
N ARG A 206 19.16 -5.22 21.58
CA ARG A 206 18.91 -4.22 22.63
C ARG A 206 18.54 -4.85 23.96
N MET A 207 17.74 -5.92 23.96
CA MET A 207 17.37 -6.67 25.16
C MET A 207 18.57 -7.37 25.80
N PHE A 208 19.55 -7.78 24.99
CA PHE A 208 20.77 -8.47 25.43
C PHE A 208 21.99 -7.56 25.57
N ARG A 209 21.87 -6.24 25.42
CA ARG A 209 22.95 -5.32 25.83
C ARG A 209 23.11 -5.44 27.35
N PRO A 210 24.30 -5.85 27.85
CA PRO A 210 24.52 -5.83 29.31
C PRO A 210 24.29 -4.40 29.80
N SER A 211 23.35 -4.22 30.72
CA SER A 211 23.36 -2.99 31.50
C SER A 211 24.71 -2.97 32.21
N SER A 212 25.38 -1.84 32.27
CA SER A 212 26.67 -1.66 32.92
C SER A 212 26.67 -2.02 34.43
N SER A 213 25.56 -2.56 34.94
CA SER A 213 25.33 -2.99 36.32
C SER A 213 25.19 -4.50 36.53
N TRP A 214 25.34 -5.34 35.46
CA TRP A 214 25.26 -6.79 35.62
C TRP A 214 26.65 -7.36 35.93
N THR A 215 26.97 -7.44 37.21
CA THR A 215 28.03 -8.27 37.70
C THR A 215 27.66 -9.75 37.56
N GLN A 216 28.58 -10.52 36.98
CA GLN A 216 28.66 -11.96 36.84
C GLN A 216 27.75 -12.78 37.75
N GLY A 217 27.00 -13.74 37.16
CA GLY A 217 26.38 -14.81 37.93
C GLY A 217 25.18 -15.54 37.32
N HIS A 218 24.80 -15.34 36.07
CA HIS A 218 23.71 -16.15 35.48
C HIS A 218 24.19 -16.97 34.28
N ASP A 219 24.11 -18.30 34.46
CA ASP A 219 24.38 -19.30 33.42
C ASP A 219 23.43 -19.10 32.22
N ALA A 220 24.02 -18.77 31.06
CA ALA A 220 23.30 -18.47 29.83
C ALA A 220 22.48 -19.64 29.26
N ARG A 221 22.59 -20.84 29.83
CA ARG A 221 21.93 -22.06 29.34
C ARG A 221 20.45 -22.19 29.71
N GLY A 222 19.98 -21.46 30.70
CA GLY A 222 18.57 -21.49 31.14
C GLY A 222 17.62 -20.68 30.26
N TRP A 223 18.13 -19.76 29.45
CA TRP A 223 17.29 -18.83 28.68
C TRP A 223 16.93 -19.33 27.29
N PHE A 224 17.71 -20.26 26.74
CA PHE A 224 17.45 -20.80 25.40
C PHE A 224 16.44 -21.95 25.36
N THR A 225 15.99 -22.47 26.49
CA THR A 225 15.01 -23.56 26.57
C THR A 225 13.55 -23.09 26.72
N ARG A 226 13.32 -21.83 26.99
CA ARG A 226 11.94 -21.25 26.91
C ARG A 226 11.75 -20.63 25.56
N LYS A 227 10.82 -21.18 24.78
CA LYS A 227 10.33 -20.55 23.55
C LYS A 227 10.02 -19.07 23.87
N PRO A 228 10.57 -18.10 23.15
CA PRO A 228 10.36 -16.67 23.47
C PRO A 228 8.94 -16.18 23.15
N TYR A 229 8.01 -17.06 22.82
CA TYR A 229 6.66 -16.66 22.47
C TYR A 229 5.66 -17.78 22.80
N SER A 230 4.98 -17.68 23.93
CA SER A 230 3.84 -18.54 24.26
C SER A 230 2.52 -17.78 24.38
N ASP A 231 2.48 -16.48 24.10
CA ASP A 231 1.20 -15.76 24.10
C ASP A 231 1.17 -14.64 23.06
N PRO A 232 0.30 -14.73 22.02
CA PRO A 232 0.05 -13.64 21.08
C PRO A 232 -0.65 -12.43 21.71
N GLY A 233 -1.04 -12.51 23.01
CA GLY A 233 -1.78 -11.47 23.70
C GLY A 233 -0.96 -10.27 24.16
N ASP A 234 0.37 -10.40 24.29
CA ASP A 234 1.22 -9.37 24.92
C ASP A 234 1.71 -8.27 23.99
N VAL A 235 1.36 -8.27 22.72
CA VAL A 235 1.77 -7.24 21.72
C VAL A 235 0.59 -6.49 21.10
N MET A 236 -0.62 -6.74 21.57
CA MET A 236 -1.78 -5.93 21.19
C MET A 236 -1.89 -4.74 22.14
N PRO A 237 -1.88 -3.49 21.65
CA PRO A 237 -2.33 -2.38 22.46
C PRO A 237 -3.77 -2.66 22.88
N PRO A 238 -4.12 -2.47 24.16
CA PRO A 238 -5.46 -2.71 24.64
C PRO A 238 -6.42 -1.78 23.89
N ASN A 239 -7.45 -2.38 23.32
CA ASN A 239 -8.58 -1.74 22.67
C ASN A 239 -8.26 -1.04 21.32
N GLY A 240 -8.51 -1.79 20.26
CA GLY A 240 -8.67 -1.23 18.94
C GLY A 240 -9.78 -0.20 18.91
N ILE A 241 -9.39 1.06 18.80
CA ILE A 241 -10.29 2.23 18.68
C ILE A 241 -10.89 2.34 17.26
N TRP A 242 -10.75 1.34 16.42
CA TRP A 242 -11.31 1.38 15.08
C TRP A 242 -12.26 0.21 14.86
N GLY A 243 -13.51 0.44 15.26
CA GLY A 243 -14.65 -0.40 14.88
C GLY A 243 -14.91 -0.32 13.36
N TRP A 244 -14.19 -1.09 12.60
CA TRP A 244 -14.56 -1.45 11.25
C TRP A 244 -14.95 -2.91 11.26
N ASP A 245 -16.22 -3.15 11.41
CA ASP A 245 -16.92 -4.43 11.39
C ASP A 245 -17.38 -4.74 9.97
N GLY A 246 -16.58 -4.77 8.96
CA GLY A 246 -16.93 -5.26 7.62
C GLY A 246 -18.28 -4.77 7.01
N ASN A 247 -19.12 -4.19 7.83
CA ASN A 247 -20.32 -3.45 7.49
C ASN A 247 -19.98 -1.99 7.71
N GLY A 248 -19.81 -1.24 6.65
CA GLY A 248 -19.56 0.19 6.71
C GLY A 248 -20.52 0.88 7.69
N PRO A 249 -20.19 2.11 8.15
CA PRO A 249 -21.01 2.79 9.12
C PRO A 249 -22.45 2.85 8.62
N ALA A 250 -23.36 2.33 9.43
CA ALA A 250 -24.78 2.59 9.26
C ALA A 250 -24.99 4.09 9.48
N VAL A 251 -25.57 4.73 8.44
CA VAL A 251 -26.06 6.09 8.32
C VAL A 251 -24.99 7.15 8.17
#